data_09cfd662c5f6749dde8406ff7f40235b
#
_entry.id   09cfd662c5f6749dde8406ff7f40235b
#
_cell.length_a   1.000
_cell.length_b   1.000
_cell.length_c   1.000
_cell.angle_alpha   90.00
_cell.angle_beta   90.00
_cell.angle_gamma   90.00
#
_symmetry.space_group_name_H-M   'P 1'
#
loop_
_entity.id
_entity.type
_entity.pdbx_description
1 polymer ?
#
loop_
_entity_poly.entity_id
_entity_poly.type
_entity_poly.pdbx_seq_one_letter_code
_entity_poly.pdbx_strand_id
1 'polypeptide(L)'
;MNTFDVIWKNFKRNKRSIYSLYIFLTLFILSLFSELISNNKPIMMSVEGDMYYPYIIEYTERDFGGELETTPDYKGYFISDLLDNSNNWAIFPLNPHSYNSINFNNSTPNPAPPSAHNILGTDDRGRDVLARLIYGFRLSVIFALALTAIGIIIGLFFGAIQGYFAGRTDLYLQRFIEIWGSMPELYILIIFASIFEPSILLLVILLSLFGWISLSDYVRAEFLKGRNMDYVNAARTLGLSDWQIIVKHILPNSLISVVTFLPFRISGAILILTSLDFLGLGVPPTTPSLGELLSQGKDNISAWWLSLTTFFVLVGTLLLLIFIGEGIRESISGKSS
;
A
#
# COMPACT_ATOMS: atom_id res chain seq x y z
N MET A 1 7.38 -26.44 -21.84
CA MET A 1 6.46 -25.64 -21.03
C MET A 1 7.31 -24.78 -20.11
N ASN A 2 7.13 -23.47 -20.13
CA ASN A 2 7.97 -22.56 -19.34
C ASN A 2 7.68 -22.80 -17.84
N THR A 3 8.68 -22.72 -16.96
CA THR A 3 8.50 -22.96 -15.51
C THR A 3 7.38 -22.09 -14.93
N PHE A 4 7.23 -20.86 -15.41
CA PHE A 4 6.16 -19.96 -15.04
C PHE A 4 4.76 -20.47 -15.40
N ASP A 5 4.60 -21.12 -16.57
CA ASP A 5 3.30 -21.66 -17.00
C ASP A 5 2.84 -22.79 -16.08
N VAL A 6 3.79 -23.61 -15.62
CA VAL A 6 3.50 -24.71 -14.67
C VAL A 6 3.06 -24.15 -13.32
N ILE A 7 3.82 -23.18 -12.78
CA ILE A 7 3.50 -22.52 -11.51
C ILE A 7 2.11 -21.86 -11.57
N TRP A 8 1.84 -21.11 -12.65
CA TRP A 8 0.56 -20.45 -12.84
C TRP A 8 -0.62 -21.43 -12.98
N LYS A 9 -0.41 -22.52 -13.69
CA LYS A 9 -1.42 -23.59 -13.81
C LYS A 9 -1.71 -24.23 -12.44
N ASN A 10 -0.69 -24.51 -11.64
CA ASN A 10 -0.84 -25.07 -10.31
C ASN A 10 -1.52 -24.07 -9.37
N PHE A 11 -1.15 -22.79 -9.41
CA PHE A 11 -1.77 -21.73 -8.61
C PHE A 11 -3.27 -21.61 -8.87
N LYS A 12 -3.69 -21.67 -10.14
CA LYS A 12 -5.11 -21.66 -10.52
C LYS A 12 -5.94 -22.84 -9.98
N ARG A 13 -5.31 -23.95 -9.64
CA ARG A 13 -6.00 -25.11 -9.05
C ARG A 13 -6.36 -24.88 -7.59
N ASN A 14 -5.63 -24.06 -6.86
CA ASN A 14 -5.95 -23.67 -5.50
C ASN A 14 -7.01 -22.56 -5.51
N LYS A 15 -8.30 -22.95 -5.35
CA LYS A 15 -9.44 -22.03 -5.41
C LYS A 15 -9.32 -20.89 -4.38
N ARG A 16 -8.86 -21.20 -3.15
CA ARG A 16 -8.70 -20.18 -2.09
C ARG A 16 -7.74 -19.08 -2.52
N SER A 17 -6.59 -19.44 -3.04
CA SER A 17 -5.56 -18.49 -3.44
C SER A 17 -5.94 -17.66 -4.66
N ILE A 18 -6.57 -18.28 -5.67
CA ILE A 18 -6.99 -17.56 -6.88
C ILE A 18 -8.14 -16.57 -6.59
N TYR A 19 -9.13 -16.96 -5.75
CA TYR A 19 -10.18 -16.03 -5.34
C TYR A 19 -9.62 -14.90 -4.48
N SER A 20 -8.68 -15.19 -3.56
CA SER A 20 -8.01 -14.16 -2.76
C SER A 20 -7.26 -13.18 -3.65
N LEU A 21 -6.58 -13.63 -4.69
CA LEU A 21 -5.91 -12.77 -5.65
C LEU A 21 -6.90 -11.86 -6.40
N TYR A 22 -8.02 -12.42 -6.89
CA TYR A 22 -9.01 -11.62 -7.60
C TYR A 22 -9.67 -10.58 -6.68
N ILE A 23 -10.04 -10.98 -5.45
CA ILE A 23 -10.63 -10.04 -4.47
C ILE A 23 -9.64 -8.93 -4.15
N PHE A 24 -8.39 -9.27 -3.82
CA PHE A 24 -7.37 -8.27 -3.50
C PHE A 24 -7.11 -7.30 -4.66
N LEU A 25 -6.94 -7.81 -5.88
CA LEU A 25 -6.72 -6.99 -7.07
C LEU A 25 -7.94 -6.10 -7.37
N THR A 26 -9.16 -6.63 -7.24
CA THR A 26 -10.38 -5.83 -7.44
C THR A 26 -10.46 -4.70 -6.42
N LEU A 27 -10.26 -4.99 -5.13
CA LEU A 27 -10.26 -3.98 -4.08
C LEU A 27 -9.16 -2.92 -4.31
N PHE A 28 -7.96 -3.36 -4.70
CA PHE A 28 -6.86 -2.46 -4.97
C PHE A 28 -7.13 -1.59 -6.20
N ILE A 29 -7.59 -2.17 -7.31
CA ILE A 29 -7.94 -1.41 -8.53
C ILE A 29 -9.07 -0.41 -8.21
N LEU A 30 -10.12 -0.82 -7.51
CA LEU A 30 -11.19 0.10 -7.09
C LEU A 30 -10.64 1.23 -6.21
N SER A 31 -9.69 0.94 -5.31
CA SER A 31 -9.08 1.98 -4.46
C SER A 31 -8.22 2.98 -5.24
N LEU A 32 -7.69 2.62 -6.42
CA LEU A 32 -6.99 3.57 -7.30
C LEU A 32 -7.93 4.63 -7.88
N PHE A 33 -9.22 4.32 -7.96
CA PHE A 33 -10.27 5.23 -8.39
C PHE A 33 -11.10 5.77 -7.22
N SER A 34 -10.47 5.90 -6.04
CA SER A 34 -11.15 6.36 -4.82
C SER A 34 -11.82 7.72 -4.98
N GLU A 35 -11.28 8.62 -5.81
CA GLU A 35 -11.87 9.93 -6.09
C GLU A 35 -13.21 9.83 -6.82
N LEU A 36 -13.43 8.79 -7.62
CA LEU A 36 -14.70 8.51 -8.28
C LEU A 36 -15.71 7.79 -7.37
N ILE A 37 -15.23 7.13 -6.31
CA ILE A 37 -16.06 6.38 -5.37
C ILE A 37 -16.46 7.25 -4.18
N SER A 38 -15.52 8.08 -3.70
CA SER A 38 -15.65 8.84 -2.46
C SER A 38 -14.94 10.19 -2.59
N ASN A 39 -15.71 11.25 -2.83
CA ASN A 39 -15.19 12.61 -2.96
C ASN A 39 -16.30 13.62 -2.65
N ASN A 40 -15.94 14.81 -2.16
CA ASN A 40 -16.86 15.92 -1.94
C ASN A 40 -17.06 16.80 -3.18
N LYS A 41 -16.28 16.58 -4.25
CA LYS A 41 -16.44 17.25 -5.55
C LYS A 41 -17.31 16.38 -6.47
N PRO A 42 -18.19 16.97 -7.29
CA PRO A 42 -18.92 16.21 -8.30
C PRO A 42 -17.96 15.69 -9.39
N ILE A 43 -18.28 14.51 -9.92
CA ILE A 43 -17.56 13.92 -11.05
C ILE A 43 -17.76 14.79 -12.29
N MET A 44 -18.99 15.25 -12.47
CA MET A 44 -19.42 16.03 -13.62
C MET A 44 -20.60 16.91 -13.22
N MET A 45 -20.64 18.14 -13.68
CA MET A 45 -21.79 19.03 -13.49
C MET A 45 -22.02 19.89 -14.72
N SER A 46 -23.28 20.30 -14.93
CA SER A 46 -23.67 21.24 -15.96
C SER A 46 -24.27 22.48 -15.30
N VAL A 47 -23.77 23.64 -15.68
CA VAL A 47 -24.27 24.94 -15.23
C VAL A 47 -24.49 25.80 -16.47
N GLU A 48 -25.72 26.29 -16.66
CA GLU A 48 -26.14 27.13 -17.81
C GLU A 48 -25.82 26.52 -19.20
N GLY A 49 -25.69 25.19 -19.28
CA GLY A 49 -25.37 24.44 -20.50
C GLY A 49 -23.89 24.12 -20.69
N ASP A 50 -22.99 24.73 -19.91
CA ASP A 50 -21.60 24.42 -19.93
C ASP A 50 -21.27 23.22 -19.04
N MET A 51 -20.32 22.37 -19.48
CA MET A 51 -19.91 21.17 -18.77
C MET A 51 -18.64 21.39 -17.96
N TYR A 52 -18.70 21.02 -16.68
CA TYR A 52 -17.59 21.14 -15.74
C TYR A 52 -17.23 19.77 -15.15
N TYR A 53 -15.94 19.57 -14.89
CA TYR A 53 -15.38 18.33 -14.34
C TYR A 53 -14.56 18.60 -13.06
N PRO A 54 -15.21 18.99 -11.95
CA PRO A 54 -14.51 19.46 -10.74
C PRO A 54 -13.60 18.43 -10.07
N TYR A 55 -13.80 17.17 -10.39
CA TYR A 55 -12.96 16.08 -9.90
C TYR A 55 -11.55 16.06 -10.53
N ILE A 56 -11.41 16.59 -11.78
CA ILE A 56 -10.12 16.64 -12.50
C ILE A 56 -9.57 18.05 -12.53
N ILE A 57 -10.42 19.03 -12.72
CA ILE A 57 -10.06 20.44 -12.92
C ILE A 57 -10.49 21.22 -11.67
N GLU A 58 -9.61 22.03 -11.14
CA GLU A 58 -9.94 22.94 -10.06
C GLU A 58 -10.61 24.20 -10.61
N TYR A 59 -11.82 24.43 -10.18
CA TYR A 59 -12.60 25.64 -10.50
C TYR A 59 -12.73 26.49 -9.27
N THR A 60 -12.90 27.80 -9.49
CA THR A 60 -13.22 28.78 -8.46
C THR A 60 -14.70 29.09 -8.46
N GLU A 61 -15.23 29.75 -7.42
CA GLU A 61 -16.61 30.21 -7.45
C GLU A 61 -16.92 31.17 -8.61
N ARG A 62 -15.90 31.95 -9.04
CA ARG A 62 -16.03 32.83 -10.21
C ARG A 62 -16.36 32.09 -11.50
N ASP A 63 -15.87 30.88 -11.67
CA ASP A 63 -16.16 30.07 -12.86
C ASP A 63 -17.64 29.69 -12.94
N PHE A 64 -18.35 29.80 -11.82
CA PHE A 64 -19.79 29.55 -11.68
C PHE A 64 -20.60 30.83 -11.46
N GLY A 65 -20.01 32.01 -11.68
CA GLY A 65 -20.68 33.31 -11.50
C GLY A 65 -20.66 33.87 -10.07
N GLY A 66 -19.89 33.26 -9.15
CA GLY A 66 -19.68 33.76 -7.79
C GLY A 66 -18.63 34.86 -7.69
N GLU A 67 -18.39 35.35 -6.48
CA GLU A 67 -17.46 36.46 -6.23
C GLU A 67 -16.07 36.01 -5.80
N LEU A 68 -15.92 34.79 -5.25
CA LEU A 68 -14.69 34.32 -4.63
C LEU A 68 -13.75 33.63 -5.62
N GLU A 69 -12.45 33.83 -5.44
CA GLU A 69 -11.38 33.12 -6.17
C GLU A 69 -10.97 31.80 -5.49
N THR A 70 -11.75 31.34 -4.52
CA THR A 70 -11.53 30.06 -3.83
C THR A 70 -12.34 28.94 -4.46
N THR A 71 -11.89 27.69 -4.27
CA THR A 71 -12.65 26.51 -4.66
C THR A 71 -14.01 26.50 -3.95
N PRO A 72 -15.14 26.36 -4.65
CA PRO A 72 -16.46 26.38 -4.04
C PRO A 72 -16.66 25.14 -3.14
N ASP A 73 -17.46 25.32 -2.10
CA ASP A 73 -18.05 24.18 -1.42
C ASP A 73 -19.18 23.62 -2.28
N TYR A 74 -18.89 22.51 -2.97
CA TYR A 74 -19.86 21.86 -3.88
C TYR A 74 -21.12 21.34 -3.19
N LYS A 75 -21.18 21.35 -1.86
CA LYS A 75 -22.34 21.03 -1.04
C LYS A 75 -22.89 22.24 -0.29
N GLY A 76 -22.23 23.38 -0.43
CA GLY A 76 -22.63 24.65 0.17
C GLY A 76 -23.84 25.26 -0.51
N TYR A 77 -24.37 26.29 0.16
CA TYR A 77 -25.56 27.00 -0.32
C TYR A 77 -25.42 27.54 -1.75
N PHE A 78 -24.27 28.11 -2.09
CA PHE A 78 -24.01 28.69 -3.41
C PHE A 78 -24.21 27.70 -4.56
N ILE A 79 -23.58 26.52 -4.48
CA ILE A 79 -23.71 25.48 -5.52
C ILE A 79 -25.10 24.83 -5.47
N SER A 80 -25.69 24.67 -4.29
CA SER A 80 -27.04 24.13 -4.13
C SER A 80 -28.08 25.04 -4.80
N ASP A 81 -27.97 26.36 -4.64
CA ASP A 81 -28.83 27.37 -5.29
C ASP A 81 -28.68 27.35 -6.81
N LEU A 82 -27.47 27.20 -7.32
CA LEU A 82 -27.21 27.01 -8.75
C LEU A 82 -27.86 25.74 -9.32
N LEU A 83 -27.83 24.64 -8.54
CA LEU A 83 -28.39 23.35 -8.96
C LEU A 83 -29.93 23.29 -8.84
N ASP A 84 -30.55 24.17 -8.05
CA ASP A 84 -32.02 24.29 -7.97
C ASP A 84 -32.64 24.84 -9.28
N ASN A 85 -31.82 25.41 -10.15
CA ASN A 85 -32.27 25.79 -11.51
C ASN A 85 -32.47 24.52 -12.35
N SER A 86 -33.64 24.39 -12.97
CA SER A 86 -34.09 23.16 -13.68
C SER A 86 -33.18 22.68 -14.83
N ASN A 87 -32.29 23.54 -15.32
CA ASN A 87 -31.34 23.20 -16.39
C ASN A 87 -29.97 22.76 -15.89
N ASN A 88 -29.70 22.92 -14.60
CA ASN A 88 -28.44 22.59 -13.99
C ASN A 88 -28.51 21.24 -13.30
N TRP A 89 -27.40 20.48 -13.31
CA TRP A 89 -27.33 19.20 -12.63
C TRP A 89 -25.86 18.86 -12.25
N ALA A 90 -25.70 18.01 -11.25
CA ALA A 90 -24.40 17.49 -10.86
C ALA A 90 -24.47 16.00 -10.51
N ILE A 91 -23.46 15.24 -10.89
CA ILE A 91 -23.30 13.83 -10.54
C ILE A 91 -22.18 13.72 -9.51
N PHE A 92 -22.58 13.39 -8.29
CA PHE A 92 -21.62 13.13 -7.21
C PHE A 92 -21.18 11.66 -7.17
N PRO A 93 -20.00 11.35 -6.58
CA PRO A 93 -19.61 9.99 -6.26
C PRO A 93 -20.63 9.28 -5.37
N LEU A 94 -20.54 7.93 -5.31
CA LEU A 94 -21.40 7.10 -4.45
C LEU A 94 -21.33 7.51 -2.98
N ASN A 95 -20.14 7.82 -2.48
CA ASN A 95 -19.94 8.44 -1.19
C ASN A 95 -19.53 9.91 -1.41
N PRO A 96 -20.43 10.88 -1.16
CA PRO A 96 -20.15 12.28 -1.43
C PRO A 96 -19.28 12.95 -0.36
N HIS A 97 -18.32 12.22 0.22
CA HIS A 97 -17.36 12.69 1.22
C HIS A 97 -15.93 12.41 0.79
N SER A 98 -15.05 13.39 0.95
CA SER A 98 -13.61 13.19 0.82
C SER A 98 -13.02 12.70 2.14
N TYR A 99 -11.82 12.11 2.08
CA TYR A 99 -11.10 11.63 3.27
C TYR A 99 -10.71 12.75 4.25
N ASN A 100 -10.73 14.01 3.82
CA ASN A 100 -10.36 15.18 4.62
C ASN A 100 -11.54 16.18 4.84
N SER A 101 -12.68 15.97 4.17
CA SER A 101 -13.85 16.82 4.37
C SER A 101 -14.50 16.57 5.73
N ILE A 102 -14.71 17.65 6.48
CA ILE A 102 -15.35 17.61 7.80
C ILE A 102 -16.86 17.79 7.63
N ASN A 103 -17.65 16.91 8.25
CA ASN A 103 -19.09 17.06 8.28
C ASN A 103 -19.47 17.91 9.52
N PHE A 104 -19.85 19.15 9.29
CA PHE A 104 -20.32 20.08 10.36
C PHE A 104 -21.79 19.89 10.71
N ASN A 105 -22.56 19.16 9.92
CA ASN A 105 -24.00 19.00 10.07
C ASN A 105 -24.41 17.76 10.88
N ASN A 106 -23.49 17.19 11.66
CA ASN A 106 -23.79 16.05 12.51
C ASN A 106 -24.71 16.47 13.68
N SER A 107 -25.74 15.68 13.94
CA SER A 107 -26.67 15.89 15.06
C SER A 107 -26.05 15.54 16.42
N THR A 108 -24.92 14.81 16.42
CA THR A 108 -24.19 14.36 17.62
C THR A 108 -22.74 14.83 17.56
N PRO A 109 -22.08 15.03 18.72
CA PRO A 109 -20.64 15.32 18.73
C PRO A 109 -19.82 14.23 18.05
N ASN A 110 -18.67 14.63 17.48
CA ASN A 110 -17.74 13.69 16.86
C ASN A 110 -16.91 12.93 17.95
N PRO A 111 -16.62 11.64 17.72
CA PRO A 111 -17.01 10.83 16.56
C PRO A 111 -18.50 10.48 16.55
N ALA A 112 -19.20 10.76 15.44
CA ALA A 112 -20.62 10.51 15.28
C ALA A 112 -20.88 9.09 14.73
N PRO A 113 -21.94 8.39 15.23
CA PRO A 113 -22.23 7.01 14.82
C PRO A 113 -22.66 6.91 13.37
N PRO A 114 -22.64 5.69 12.80
CA PRO A 114 -23.16 5.40 11.47
C PRO A 114 -24.55 5.98 11.25
N SER A 115 -24.74 6.65 10.10
CA SER A 115 -25.98 7.33 9.71
C SER A 115 -26.21 7.22 8.20
N ALA A 116 -27.37 7.73 7.72
CA ALA A 116 -27.65 7.79 6.29
C ALA A 116 -26.67 8.71 5.52
N HIS A 117 -26.09 9.70 6.19
CA HIS A 117 -25.10 10.62 5.60
C HIS A 117 -23.67 10.09 5.66
N ASN A 118 -23.31 9.39 6.75
CA ASN A 118 -22.01 8.78 6.95
C ASN A 118 -22.21 7.30 7.27
N ILE A 119 -22.15 6.45 6.24
CA ILE A 119 -22.50 5.01 6.32
C ILE A 119 -21.75 4.27 7.42
N LEU A 120 -20.46 4.58 7.60
CA LEU A 120 -19.63 4.02 8.66
C LEU A 120 -19.34 4.99 9.80
N GLY A 121 -20.15 6.08 9.92
CA GLY A 121 -19.94 7.12 10.91
C GLY A 121 -18.79 8.07 10.56
N THR A 122 -18.46 8.92 11.55
CA THR A 122 -17.35 9.87 11.43
C THR A 122 -16.23 9.54 12.40
N ASP A 123 -15.05 10.07 12.12
CA ASP A 123 -13.90 10.03 13.01
C ASP A 123 -13.97 11.15 14.08
N ASP A 124 -12.96 11.27 14.94
CA ASP A 124 -12.87 12.25 16.02
C ASP A 124 -12.91 13.71 15.52
N ARG A 125 -12.58 13.95 14.27
CA ARG A 125 -12.59 15.27 13.62
C ARG A 125 -13.79 15.51 12.72
N GLY A 126 -14.75 14.56 12.69
CA GLY A 126 -15.95 14.66 11.86
C GLY A 126 -15.73 14.29 10.39
N ARG A 127 -14.64 13.60 10.06
CA ARG A 127 -14.37 13.10 8.69
C ARG A 127 -15.05 11.75 8.48
N ASP A 128 -15.45 11.48 7.24
CA ASP A 128 -16.14 10.22 6.89
C ASP A 128 -15.21 9.00 6.99
N VAL A 129 -15.60 8.00 7.78
CA VAL A 129 -14.81 6.80 8.02
C VAL A 129 -14.69 5.93 6.76
N LEU A 130 -15.76 5.81 5.94
CA LEU A 130 -15.71 5.03 4.70
C LEU A 130 -14.71 5.62 3.72
N ALA A 131 -14.72 6.94 3.55
CA ALA A 131 -13.74 7.64 2.73
C ALA A 131 -12.31 7.36 3.24
N ARG A 132 -12.07 7.54 4.55
CA ARG A 132 -10.75 7.30 5.13
C ARG A 132 -10.28 5.86 5.01
N LEU A 133 -11.17 4.88 5.08
CA LEU A 133 -10.83 3.46 4.86
C LEU A 133 -10.41 3.18 3.41
N ILE A 134 -11.13 3.70 2.43
CA ILE A 134 -10.83 3.49 1.00
C ILE A 134 -9.47 4.09 0.65
N TYR A 135 -9.25 5.35 1.04
CA TYR A 135 -7.99 6.06 0.77
C TYR A 135 -6.83 5.52 1.61
N GLY A 136 -7.08 5.16 2.87
CA GLY A 136 -6.07 4.56 3.75
C GLY A 136 -5.63 3.17 3.27
N PHE A 137 -6.55 2.35 2.77
CA PHE A 137 -6.23 1.08 2.12
C PHE A 137 -5.34 1.29 0.90
N ARG A 138 -5.70 2.20 -0.02
CA ARG A 138 -4.90 2.55 -1.20
C ARG A 138 -3.48 2.96 -0.80
N LEU A 139 -3.37 3.87 0.16
CA LEU A 139 -2.09 4.37 0.65
C LEU A 139 -1.24 3.25 1.23
N SER A 140 -1.82 2.40 2.07
CA SER A 140 -1.13 1.28 2.70
C SER A 140 -0.59 0.28 1.68
N VAL A 141 -1.38 -0.04 0.63
CA VAL A 141 -0.94 -0.97 -0.41
C VAL A 141 0.15 -0.35 -1.29
N ILE A 142 0.01 0.90 -1.72
CA ILE A 142 1.04 1.60 -2.52
C ILE A 142 2.35 1.71 -1.73
N PHE A 143 2.28 2.10 -0.46
CA PHE A 143 3.43 2.14 0.45
C PHE A 143 4.12 0.78 0.54
N ALA A 144 3.36 -0.28 0.78
CA ALA A 144 3.89 -1.63 0.91
C ALA A 144 4.53 -2.15 -0.38
N LEU A 145 3.94 -1.83 -1.54
CA LEU A 145 4.52 -2.14 -2.85
C LEU A 145 5.83 -1.40 -3.08
N ALA A 146 5.89 -0.10 -2.77
CA ALA A 146 7.09 0.71 -2.91
C ALA A 146 8.23 0.18 -2.00
N LEU A 147 7.94 -0.03 -0.72
CA LEU A 147 8.90 -0.55 0.25
C LEU A 147 9.41 -1.95 -0.15
N THR A 148 8.49 -2.82 -0.60
CA THR A 148 8.84 -4.17 -1.06
C THR A 148 9.71 -4.12 -2.31
N ALA A 149 9.37 -3.27 -3.30
CA ALA A 149 10.15 -3.14 -4.53
C ALA A 149 11.59 -2.66 -4.26
N ILE A 150 11.76 -1.63 -3.43
CA ILE A 150 13.08 -1.12 -3.03
C ILE A 150 13.85 -2.22 -2.29
N GLY A 151 13.21 -2.88 -1.32
CA GLY A 151 13.82 -3.97 -0.56
C GLY A 151 14.27 -5.14 -1.44
N ILE A 152 13.52 -5.47 -2.51
CA ILE A 152 13.89 -6.50 -3.47
C ILE A 152 15.14 -6.09 -4.26
N ILE A 153 15.17 -4.86 -4.79
CA ILE A 153 16.30 -4.38 -5.59
C ILE A 153 17.60 -4.43 -4.75
N ILE A 154 17.56 -3.86 -3.54
CA ILE A 154 18.73 -3.81 -2.66
C ILE A 154 19.10 -5.22 -2.16
N GLY A 155 18.12 -6.01 -1.72
CA GLY A 155 18.33 -7.35 -1.20
C GLY A 155 18.86 -8.33 -2.26
N LEU A 156 18.36 -8.25 -3.50
CA LEU A 156 18.90 -9.02 -4.62
C LEU A 156 20.35 -8.62 -4.92
N PHE A 157 20.66 -7.33 -4.94
CA PHE A 157 22.01 -6.85 -5.22
C PHE A 157 23.02 -7.37 -4.18
N PHE A 158 22.79 -7.10 -2.89
CA PHE A 158 23.71 -7.52 -1.84
C PHE A 158 23.75 -9.04 -1.67
N GLY A 159 22.59 -9.71 -1.70
CA GLY A 159 22.52 -11.16 -1.55
C GLY A 159 23.18 -11.92 -2.71
N ALA A 160 23.01 -11.43 -3.95
CA ALA A 160 23.67 -12.01 -5.12
C ALA A 160 25.20 -11.89 -5.04
N ILE A 161 25.71 -10.71 -4.69
CA ILE A 161 27.16 -10.49 -4.53
C ILE A 161 27.74 -11.40 -3.44
N GLN A 162 27.12 -11.44 -2.26
CA GLN A 162 27.55 -12.28 -1.16
C GLN A 162 27.55 -13.76 -1.54
N GLY A 163 26.42 -14.25 -2.06
CA GLY A 163 26.24 -15.66 -2.37
C GLY A 163 27.10 -16.14 -3.56
N TYR A 164 27.29 -15.29 -4.58
CA TYR A 164 28.09 -15.67 -5.75
C TYR A 164 29.58 -15.67 -5.48
N PHE A 165 30.13 -14.56 -4.98
CA PHE A 165 31.58 -14.45 -4.71
C PHE A 165 32.00 -15.25 -3.49
N ALA A 166 31.13 -15.33 -2.48
CA ALA A 166 31.40 -16.03 -1.20
C ALA A 166 32.74 -15.63 -0.54
N GLY A 167 33.30 -16.47 0.34
CA GLY A 167 34.61 -16.27 0.95
C GLY A 167 34.75 -14.93 1.67
N ARG A 168 35.79 -14.14 1.34
CA ARG A 168 36.06 -12.85 1.98
C ARG A 168 34.99 -11.79 1.69
N THR A 169 34.45 -11.75 0.49
CA THR A 169 33.39 -10.82 0.09
C THR A 169 32.13 -11.04 0.93
N ASP A 170 31.74 -12.30 1.06
CA ASP A 170 30.59 -12.68 1.90
C ASP A 170 30.84 -12.31 3.37
N LEU A 171 32.02 -12.61 3.90
CA LEU A 171 32.38 -12.32 5.29
C LEU A 171 32.31 -10.81 5.60
N TYR A 172 32.88 -9.95 4.77
CA TYR A 172 32.87 -8.50 5.01
C TYR A 172 31.47 -7.90 4.87
N LEU A 173 30.73 -8.28 3.85
CA LEU A 173 29.35 -7.80 3.66
C LEU A 173 28.44 -8.30 4.78
N GLN A 174 28.61 -9.55 5.24
CA GLN A 174 27.83 -10.08 6.35
C GLN A 174 28.11 -9.31 7.64
N ARG A 175 29.39 -8.97 7.93
CA ARG A 175 29.72 -8.11 9.08
C ARG A 175 29.12 -6.71 8.99
N PHE A 176 29.13 -6.13 7.78
CA PHE A 176 28.45 -4.85 7.56
C PHE A 176 26.95 -4.96 7.86
N ILE A 177 26.28 -5.99 7.33
CA ILE A 177 24.85 -6.23 7.54
C ILE A 177 24.52 -6.46 9.01
N GLU A 178 25.34 -7.23 9.74
CA GLU A 178 25.17 -7.47 11.17
C GLU A 178 25.27 -6.17 11.98
N ILE A 179 26.26 -5.32 11.69
CA ILE A 179 26.41 -4.01 12.35
C ILE A 179 25.23 -3.11 12.00
N TRP A 180 24.85 -3.03 10.72
CA TRP A 180 23.74 -2.22 10.26
C TRP A 180 22.41 -2.66 10.85
N GLY A 181 22.13 -3.95 10.84
CA GLY A 181 20.91 -4.55 11.38
C GLY A 181 20.83 -4.56 12.92
N SER A 182 21.93 -4.30 13.62
CA SER A 182 21.94 -4.16 15.08
C SER A 182 21.38 -2.81 15.55
N MET A 183 21.24 -1.83 14.65
CA MET A 183 20.65 -0.53 14.99
C MET A 183 19.13 -0.68 15.21
N PRO A 184 18.59 -0.18 16.33
CA PRO A 184 17.16 -0.31 16.58
C PRO A 184 16.37 0.64 15.69
N GLU A 185 15.68 0.08 14.70
CA GLU A 185 14.96 0.80 13.64
C GLU A 185 13.96 1.84 14.19
N LEU A 186 13.20 1.48 15.23
CA LEU A 186 12.22 2.40 15.85
C LEU A 186 12.89 3.66 16.45
N TYR A 187 14.08 3.54 17.06
CA TYR A 187 14.76 4.72 17.60
C TYR A 187 15.21 5.66 16.50
N ILE A 188 15.67 5.12 15.37
CA ILE A 188 16.05 5.92 14.21
C ILE A 188 14.81 6.65 13.67
N LEU A 189 13.67 5.98 13.53
CA LEU A 189 12.42 6.60 13.12
C LEU A 189 12.00 7.74 14.07
N ILE A 190 12.08 7.54 15.39
CA ILE A 190 11.73 8.57 16.38
C ILE A 190 12.64 9.79 16.25
N ILE A 191 13.96 9.58 16.08
CA ILE A 191 14.93 10.67 15.91
C ILE A 191 14.61 11.47 14.65
N PHE A 192 14.38 10.79 13.52
CA PHE A 192 14.05 11.48 12.27
C PHE A 192 12.69 12.17 12.32
N ALA A 193 11.67 11.56 12.93
CA ALA A 193 10.35 12.16 13.11
C ALA A 193 10.38 13.41 14.02
N SER A 194 11.39 13.54 14.90
CA SER A 194 11.55 14.73 15.74
C SER A 194 12.24 15.90 15.01
N ILE A 195 12.95 15.64 13.92
CA ILE A 195 13.71 16.63 13.15
C ILE A 195 12.98 17.04 11.87
N PHE A 196 12.35 16.09 11.21
CA PHE A 196 11.67 16.25 9.92
C PHE A 196 10.17 16.10 10.08
N GLU A 197 9.41 16.83 9.29
CA GLU A 197 7.96 16.61 9.20
C GLU A 197 7.67 15.20 8.66
N PRO A 198 6.82 14.41 9.36
CA PRO A 198 6.46 13.08 8.92
C PRO A 198 5.84 13.10 7.52
N SER A 199 6.32 12.22 6.63
CA SER A 199 5.77 12.07 5.29
C SER A 199 5.92 10.63 4.81
N ILE A 200 5.06 10.22 3.87
CA ILE A 200 5.11 8.88 3.27
C ILE A 200 6.50 8.61 2.66
N LEU A 201 7.06 9.60 1.97
CA LEU A 201 8.37 9.49 1.33
C LEU A 201 9.49 9.26 2.36
N LEU A 202 9.47 10.04 3.45
CA LEU A 202 10.44 9.88 4.54
C LEU A 202 10.36 8.49 5.15
N LEU A 203 9.15 7.99 5.42
CA LEU A 203 8.94 6.63 5.94
C LEU A 203 9.45 5.55 4.99
N VAL A 204 9.14 5.66 3.68
CA VAL A 204 9.65 4.72 2.67
C VAL A 204 11.18 4.70 2.67
N ILE A 205 11.82 5.88 2.69
CA ILE A 205 13.29 5.97 2.70
C ILE A 205 13.86 5.32 3.96
N LEU A 206 13.39 5.71 5.15
CA LEU A 206 13.91 5.21 6.43
C LEU A 206 13.72 3.69 6.58
N LEU A 207 12.54 3.19 6.30
CA LEU A 207 12.26 1.76 6.37
C LEU A 207 12.99 0.96 5.29
N SER A 208 13.26 1.57 4.14
CA SER A 208 14.05 0.93 3.08
C SER A 208 15.52 0.72 3.48
N LEU A 209 16.05 1.50 4.43
CA LEU A 209 17.42 1.30 4.94
C LEU A 209 17.61 -0.04 5.64
N PHE A 210 16.54 -0.61 6.21
CA PHE A 210 16.58 -1.86 6.98
C PHE A 210 15.82 -3.00 6.30
N GLY A 211 14.76 -2.70 5.58
CA GLY A 211 13.83 -3.68 5.02
C GLY A 211 14.43 -4.66 3.99
N TRP A 212 15.62 -4.41 3.47
CA TRP A 212 16.31 -5.28 2.51
C TRP A 212 17.12 -6.42 3.14
N ILE A 213 17.49 -6.31 4.42
CA ILE A 213 18.42 -7.21 5.10
C ILE A 213 17.96 -8.67 5.03
N SER A 214 16.75 -8.96 5.50
CA SER A 214 16.22 -10.33 5.51
C SER A 214 16.10 -10.95 4.12
N LEU A 215 15.85 -10.13 3.12
CA LEU A 215 15.80 -10.60 1.73
C LEU A 215 17.21 -10.88 1.20
N SER A 216 18.19 -10.05 1.56
CA SER A 216 19.59 -10.26 1.21
C SER A 216 20.11 -11.61 1.74
N ASP A 217 19.81 -11.95 2.98
CA ASP A 217 20.19 -13.25 3.59
C ASP A 217 19.57 -14.42 2.83
N TYR A 218 18.29 -14.28 2.45
CA TYR A 218 17.60 -15.30 1.69
C TYR A 218 18.19 -15.49 0.28
N VAL A 219 18.39 -14.39 -0.44
CA VAL A 219 19.01 -14.40 -1.78
C VAL A 219 20.44 -14.93 -1.72
N ARG A 220 21.19 -14.55 -0.70
CA ARG A 220 22.54 -15.09 -0.43
C ARG A 220 22.53 -16.61 -0.35
N ALA A 221 21.60 -17.19 0.41
CA ALA A 221 21.49 -18.65 0.54
C ALA A 221 21.18 -19.32 -0.80
N GLU A 222 20.28 -18.76 -1.60
CA GLU A 222 19.94 -19.28 -2.94
C GLU A 222 21.15 -19.18 -3.89
N PHE A 223 21.92 -18.09 -3.84
CA PHE A 223 23.11 -17.92 -4.67
C PHE A 223 24.27 -18.82 -4.25
N LEU A 224 24.49 -19.04 -2.94
CA LEU A 224 25.46 -20.00 -2.43
C LEU A 224 25.15 -21.42 -2.91
N LYS A 225 23.88 -21.80 -2.96
CA LYS A 225 23.44 -23.06 -3.52
C LYS A 225 23.62 -23.09 -5.04
N GLY A 226 23.16 -22.06 -5.73
CA GLY A 226 23.16 -21.97 -7.18
C GLY A 226 24.55 -21.99 -7.80
N ARG A 227 25.54 -21.32 -7.17
CA ARG A 227 26.92 -21.22 -7.70
C ARG A 227 27.64 -22.55 -7.85
N ASN A 228 27.21 -23.58 -7.12
CA ASN A 228 27.82 -24.90 -7.12
C ASN A 228 27.10 -25.90 -8.03
N MET A 229 26.04 -25.46 -8.75
CA MET A 229 25.31 -26.32 -9.67
C MET A 229 26.08 -26.59 -10.97
N ASP A 230 25.86 -27.77 -11.56
CA ASP A 230 26.57 -28.24 -12.75
C ASP A 230 26.45 -27.29 -13.96
N TYR A 231 25.27 -26.70 -14.14
CA TYR A 231 25.04 -25.75 -15.25
C TYR A 231 25.86 -24.45 -15.06
N VAL A 232 26.14 -24.03 -13.82
CA VAL A 232 27.00 -22.88 -13.53
C VAL A 232 28.45 -23.21 -13.77
N ASN A 233 28.89 -24.42 -13.36
CA ASN A 233 30.24 -24.89 -13.61
C ASN A 233 30.50 -25.05 -15.14
N ALA A 234 29.54 -25.59 -15.90
CA ALA A 234 29.60 -25.65 -17.36
C ALA A 234 29.70 -24.23 -17.96
N ALA A 235 28.91 -23.26 -17.49
CA ALA A 235 29.00 -21.88 -17.99
C ALA A 235 30.39 -21.25 -17.73
N ARG A 236 31.02 -21.52 -16.59
CA ARG A 236 32.40 -21.08 -16.30
C ARG A 236 33.41 -21.72 -17.24
N THR A 237 33.28 -23.02 -17.48
CA THR A 237 34.17 -23.75 -18.41
C THR A 237 34.06 -23.22 -19.85
N LEU A 238 32.86 -22.74 -20.24
CA LEU A 238 32.64 -22.09 -21.53
C LEU A 238 33.15 -20.64 -21.58
N GLY A 239 33.75 -20.12 -20.49
CA GLY A 239 34.34 -18.78 -20.43
C GLY A 239 33.36 -17.62 -20.26
N LEU A 240 32.14 -17.88 -19.78
CA LEU A 240 31.19 -16.79 -19.46
C LEU A 240 31.73 -15.95 -18.32
N SER A 241 31.50 -14.62 -18.39
CA SER A 241 31.85 -13.71 -17.32
C SER A 241 30.97 -13.91 -16.09
N ASP A 242 31.48 -13.56 -14.91
CA ASP A 242 30.73 -13.67 -13.63
C ASP A 242 29.38 -12.96 -13.69
N TRP A 243 29.32 -11.77 -14.30
CA TRP A 243 28.08 -11.02 -14.48
C TRP A 243 27.05 -11.77 -15.36
N GLN A 244 27.53 -12.41 -16.44
CA GLN A 244 26.66 -13.21 -17.29
C GLN A 244 26.12 -14.44 -16.54
N ILE A 245 26.94 -15.07 -15.72
CA ILE A 245 26.52 -16.21 -14.89
C ILE A 245 25.49 -15.77 -13.84
N ILE A 246 25.77 -14.68 -13.13
CA ILE A 246 24.83 -14.12 -12.13
C ILE A 246 23.46 -13.83 -12.77
N VAL A 247 23.45 -13.01 -13.83
CA VAL A 247 22.19 -12.47 -14.39
C VAL A 247 21.43 -13.49 -15.24
N LYS A 248 22.15 -14.34 -16.03
CA LYS A 248 21.48 -15.24 -16.98
C LYS A 248 21.23 -16.64 -16.42
N HIS A 249 22.00 -17.08 -15.43
CA HIS A 249 21.95 -18.46 -14.96
C HIS A 249 21.44 -18.62 -13.54
N ILE A 250 21.91 -17.79 -12.58
CA ILE A 250 21.52 -17.94 -11.16
C ILE A 250 20.29 -17.11 -10.83
N LEU A 251 20.30 -15.82 -11.18
CA LEU A 251 19.23 -14.87 -10.81
C LEU A 251 17.82 -15.32 -11.24
N PRO A 252 17.58 -15.81 -12.48
CA PRO A 252 16.23 -16.22 -12.89
C PRO A 252 15.66 -17.35 -12.02
N ASN A 253 16.51 -18.29 -11.60
CA ASN A 253 16.10 -19.39 -10.72
C ASN A 253 15.86 -18.90 -9.29
N SER A 254 16.71 -18.01 -8.78
CA SER A 254 16.54 -17.41 -7.45
C SER A 254 15.32 -16.52 -7.35
N LEU A 255 14.93 -15.80 -8.41
CA LEU A 255 13.72 -14.98 -8.46
C LEU A 255 12.44 -15.77 -8.23
N ILE A 256 12.38 -17.03 -8.70
CA ILE A 256 11.22 -17.89 -8.43
C ILE A 256 11.00 -18.05 -6.93
N SER A 257 12.07 -18.27 -6.18
CA SER A 257 12.02 -18.38 -4.74
C SER A 257 11.67 -17.04 -4.07
N VAL A 258 12.20 -15.91 -4.57
CA VAL A 258 11.90 -14.56 -4.05
C VAL A 258 10.42 -14.21 -4.21
N VAL A 259 9.81 -14.54 -5.35
CA VAL A 259 8.38 -14.28 -5.63
C VAL A 259 7.47 -14.95 -4.60
N THR A 260 7.88 -16.08 -4.03
CA THR A 260 7.14 -16.77 -2.97
C THR A 260 6.93 -15.91 -1.72
N PHE A 261 7.87 -15.01 -1.42
CA PHE A 261 7.82 -14.16 -0.23
C PHE A 261 7.13 -12.82 -0.45
N LEU A 262 6.85 -12.44 -1.71
CA LEU A 262 6.26 -11.13 -2.03
C LEU A 262 4.98 -10.81 -1.23
N PRO A 263 3.95 -11.67 -1.22
CA PRO A 263 2.72 -11.36 -0.50
C PRO A 263 2.93 -11.21 1.01
N PHE A 264 3.83 -12.00 1.59
CA PHE A 264 4.15 -11.91 3.02
C PHE A 264 4.90 -10.62 3.35
N ARG A 265 5.80 -10.17 2.46
CA ARG A 265 6.51 -8.90 2.62
C ARG A 265 5.57 -7.70 2.51
N ILE A 266 4.65 -7.74 1.54
CA ILE A 266 3.61 -6.71 1.39
C ILE A 266 2.74 -6.67 2.66
N SER A 267 2.31 -7.82 3.19
CA SER A 267 1.58 -7.90 4.45
C SER A 267 2.35 -7.30 5.62
N GLY A 268 3.64 -7.64 5.75
CA GLY A 268 4.51 -7.08 6.78
C GLY A 268 4.66 -5.56 6.67
N ALA A 269 4.82 -5.03 5.46
CA ALA A 269 4.94 -3.60 5.21
C ALA A 269 3.65 -2.83 5.54
N ILE A 270 2.47 -3.39 5.24
CA ILE A 270 1.17 -2.84 5.66
C ILE A 270 1.08 -2.80 7.20
N LEU A 271 1.47 -3.88 7.87
CA LEU A 271 1.47 -3.94 9.34
C LEU A 271 2.43 -2.93 9.96
N ILE A 272 3.64 -2.77 9.41
CA ILE A 272 4.62 -1.78 9.89
C ILE A 272 4.05 -0.38 9.79
N LEU A 273 3.53 0.02 8.62
CA LEU A 273 2.90 1.34 8.44
C LEU A 273 1.75 1.54 9.42
N THR A 274 0.82 0.58 9.50
CA THR A 274 -0.32 0.66 10.41
C THR A 274 0.11 0.80 11.87
N SER A 275 1.16 0.08 12.29
CA SER A 275 1.70 0.16 13.65
C SER A 275 2.35 1.51 13.93
N LEU A 276 3.11 2.06 12.98
CA LEU A 276 3.73 3.38 13.12
C LEU A 276 2.67 4.48 13.20
N ASP A 277 1.65 4.42 12.34
CA ASP A 277 0.53 5.38 12.36
C ASP A 277 -0.25 5.28 13.67
N PHE A 278 -0.50 4.05 14.17
CA PHE A 278 -1.16 3.83 15.46
C PHE A 278 -0.38 4.41 16.64
N LEU A 279 0.96 4.41 16.57
CA LEU A 279 1.85 5.00 17.58
C LEU A 279 2.07 6.51 17.38
N GLY A 280 1.51 7.12 16.34
CA GLY A 280 1.71 8.54 16.02
C GLY A 280 3.09 8.85 15.41
N LEU A 281 3.82 7.84 14.95
CA LEU A 281 5.14 7.96 14.31
C LEU A 281 5.08 7.82 12.79
N GLY A 282 3.86 7.68 12.26
CA GLY A 282 3.61 7.43 10.84
C GLY A 282 3.36 8.71 10.04
N VAL A 283 2.30 8.67 9.20
CA VAL A 283 1.93 9.81 8.36
C VAL A 283 1.19 10.90 9.17
N PRO A 284 1.17 12.17 8.69
CA PRO A 284 0.43 13.24 9.35
C PRO A 284 -1.06 12.88 9.47
N PRO A 285 -1.76 13.35 10.53
CA PRO A 285 -3.19 13.06 10.73
C PRO A 285 -4.12 13.56 9.63
N THR A 286 -3.68 14.47 8.78
CA THR A 286 -4.41 14.91 7.59
C THR A 286 -4.45 13.82 6.51
N THR A 287 -3.45 12.94 6.48
CA THR A 287 -3.37 11.83 5.53
C THR A 287 -4.30 10.68 5.97
N PRO A 288 -5.02 10.03 5.05
CA PRO A 288 -5.85 8.88 5.41
C PRO A 288 -4.97 7.69 5.80
N SER A 289 -5.20 7.12 6.98
CA SER A 289 -4.43 6.01 7.51
C SER A 289 -5.30 5.03 8.28
N LEU A 290 -5.06 3.72 8.09
CA LEU A 290 -5.70 2.65 8.85
C LEU A 290 -5.23 2.66 10.32
N GLY A 291 -3.94 2.94 10.56
CA GLY A 291 -3.38 2.98 11.91
C GLY A 291 -3.91 4.14 12.73
N GLU A 292 -4.11 5.32 12.13
CA GLU A 292 -4.74 6.46 12.80
C GLU A 292 -6.18 6.18 13.21
N LEU A 293 -7.00 5.57 12.33
CA LEU A 293 -8.37 5.18 12.67
C LEU A 293 -8.41 4.19 13.85
N LEU A 294 -7.48 3.23 13.90
CA LEU A 294 -7.36 2.31 15.04
C LEU A 294 -6.97 3.06 16.32
N SER A 295 -6.06 4.03 16.25
CA SER A 295 -5.64 4.85 17.38
C SER A 295 -6.81 5.68 17.91
N GLN A 296 -7.55 6.35 17.02
CA GLN A 296 -8.75 7.09 17.39
C GLN A 296 -9.82 6.18 18.02
N GLY A 297 -9.99 4.95 17.51
CA GLY A 297 -10.93 3.97 18.08
C GLY A 297 -10.50 3.48 19.47
N LYS A 298 -9.20 3.39 19.75
CA LYS A 298 -8.66 3.11 21.09
C LYS A 298 -8.98 4.24 22.05
N ASP A 299 -8.85 5.49 21.61
CA ASP A 299 -9.07 6.67 22.44
C ASP A 299 -10.57 6.97 22.64
N ASN A 300 -11.43 6.49 21.73
CA ASN A 300 -12.88 6.63 21.74
C ASN A 300 -13.59 5.27 21.76
N ILE A 301 -13.59 4.57 22.89
CA ILE A 301 -14.12 3.19 23.01
C ILE A 301 -15.61 3.10 22.63
N SER A 302 -16.40 4.14 22.89
CA SER A 302 -17.81 4.22 22.51
C SER A 302 -18.02 4.23 20.97
N ALA A 303 -17.04 4.71 20.23
CA ALA A 303 -17.05 4.75 18.77
C ALA A 303 -16.50 3.44 18.16
N TRP A 304 -17.16 2.32 18.46
CA TRP A 304 -16.78 0.97 18.08
C TRP A 304 -16.56 0.80 16.56
N TRP A 305 -17.26 1.61 15.75
CA TRP A 305 -17.15 1.58 14.29
C TRP A 305 -15.74 1.93 13.79
N LEU A 306 -15.00 2.81 14.49
CA LEU A 306 -13.63 3.18 14.13
C LEU A 306 -12.70 1.96 14.19
N SER A 307 -12.68 1.26 15.32
CA SER A 307 -11.83 0.09 15.51
C SER A 307 -12.31 -1.10 14.69
N LEU A 308 -13.60 -1.41 14.73
CA LEU A 308 -14.14 -2.64 14.16
C LEU A 308 -14.05 -2.64 12.62
N THR A 309 -14.46 -1.56 11.96
CA THR A 309 -14.41 -1.45 10.50
C THR A 309 -12.97 -1.48 10.00
N THR A 310 -12.08 -0.73 10.66
CA THR A 310 -10.66 -0.70 10.29
C THR A 310 -9.99 -2.06 10.52
N PHE A 311 -10.32 -2.74 11.63
CA PHE A 311 -9.83 -4.09 11.92
C PHE A 311 -10.22 -5.07 10.81
N PHE A 312 -11.47 -5.10 10.37
CA PHE A 312 -11.90 -6.00 9.30
C PHE A 312 -11.23 -5.69 7.97
N VAL A 313 -11.04 -4.41 7.62
CA VAL A 313 -10.31 -4.04 6.40
C VAL A 313 -8.86 -4.50 6.47
N LEU A 314 -8.18 -4.23 7.59
CA LEU A 314 -6.78 -4.61 7.80
C LEU A 314 -6.61 -6.14 7.79
N VAL A 315 -7.32 -6.84 8.67
CA VAL A 315 -7.20 -8.30 8.80
C VAL A 315 -7.64 -9.01 7.51
N GLY A 316 -8.72 -8.55 6.87
CA GLY A 316 -9.17 -9.06 5.57
C GLY A 316 -8.07 -8.93 4.51
N THR A 317 -7.43 -7.76 4.41
CA THR A 317 -6.32 -7.53 3.48
C THR A 317 -5.14 -8.46 3.75
N LEU A 318 -4.73 -8.60 5.01
CA LEU A 318 -3.63 -9.47 5.40
C LEU A 318 -3.93 -10.95 5.11
N LEU A 319 -5.15 -11.41 5.40
CA LEU A 319 -5.57 -12.79 5.10
C LEU A 319 -5.56 -13.07 3.58
N LEU A 320 -6.05 -12.13 2.77
CA LEU A 320 -5.99 -12.28 1.31
C LEU A 320 -4.54 -12.43 0.83
N LEU A 321 -3.63 -11.60 1.32
CA LEU A 321 -2.21 -11.67 0.97
C LEU A 321 -1.54 -12.95 1.45
N ILE A 322 -1.86 -13.44 2.66
CA ILE A 322 -1.37 -14.71 3.18
C ILE A 322 -1.83 -15.87 2.30
N PHE A 323 -3.11 -15.93 1.93
CA PHE A 323 -3.64 -16.98 1.06
C PHE A 323 -3.03 -16.96 -0.34
N ILE A 324 -2.73 -15.77 -0.88
CA ILE A 324 -1.99 -15.63 -2.14
C ILE A 324 -0.58 -16.20 -1.97
N GLY A 325 0.12 -15.85 -0.89
CA GLY A 325 1.48 -16.33 -0.61
C GLY A 325 1.56 -17.84 -0.43
N GLU A 326 0.63 -18.43 0.32
CA GLU A 326 0.53 -19.89 0.47
C GLU A 326 0.32 -20.58 -0.88
N GLY A 327 -0.60 -20.05 -1.72
CA GLY A 327 -0.84 -20.64 -3.04
C GLY A 327 0.35 -20.56 -3.98
N ILE A 328 1.12 -19.46 -3.95
CA ILE A 328 2.36 -19.36 -4.73
C ILE A 328 3.36 -20.41 -4.23
N ARG A 329 3.55 -20.52 -2.91
CA ARG A 329 4.47 -21.49 -2.31
C ARG A 329 4.11 -22.95 -2.65
N GLU A 330 2.85 -23.30 -2.55
CA GLU A 330 2.36 -24.64 -2.92
C GLU A 330 2.55 -24.94 -4.40
N SER A 331 2.33 -23.96 -5.26
CA SER A 331 2.48 -24.08 -6.71
C SER A 331 3.91 -24.33 -7.15
N ILE A 332 4.89 -23.80 -6.42
CA ILE A 332 6.32 -24.01 -6.67
C ILE A 332 6.78 -25.34 -6.10
N SER A 333 6.28 -25.74 -4.89
CA SER A 333 6.68 -26.99 -4.25
C SER A 333 6.13 -28.26 -4.89
N GLY A 334 5.22 -28.12 -5.86
CA GLY A 334 4.57 -29.25 -6.53
C GLY A 334 3.59 -30.06 -5.66
N LYS A 335 3.33 -29.63 -4.43
CA LYS A 335 2.33 -30.22 -3.54
C LYS A 335 0.97 -29.61 -3.87
N SER A 336 0.22 -30.28 -4.77
CA SER A 336 -1.21 -30.00 -4.91
C SER A 336 -1.94 -30.79 -3.82
N SER A 337 -2.55 -30.10 -2.88
CA SER A 337 -3.56 -30.67 -2.01
C SER A 337 -4.82 -31.04 -2.77
#